data_cb7d93146793c77d58a8f5dfd09f5e30
#
_entry.id   cb7d93146793c77d58a8f5dfd09f5e30
#
_cell.length_a   1.000
_cell.length_b   1.000
_cell.length_c   1.000
_cell.angle_alpha   90.00
_cell.angle_beta   90.00
_cell.angle_gamma   90.00
#
_symmetry.space_group_name_H-M   'P 1'
#
loop_
_entity.id
_entity.type
_entity.pdbx_description
1 polymer ?
#
loop_
_entity_poly.entity_id
_entity_poly.type
_entity_poly.pdbx_seq_one_letter_code
_entity_poly.pdbx_strand_id
1 'polypeptide(L)'
;MKRTRGFRLGVYIFKDAEIIDYAAPYGVFSVARRLDPELDAFLVADAMKPVQTQAGLTVHPNYSFNDQPDMDAFLIPGGFGTRQETNNKRLHQFIR
;
A
#
# COMPACT_ATOMS: atom_id res chain seq x y z
N MET A 1 -13.82 16.12 12.16
CA MET A 1 -14.90 15.56 11.33
C MET A 1 -15.22 14.15 11.79
N LYS A 2 -16.50 13.86 11.97
CA LYS A 2 -16.92 12.54 12.37
C LYS A 2 -17.01 11.61 11.15
N ARG A 3 -16.41 10.44 11.25
CA ARG A 3 -16.43 9.46 10.17
C ARG A 3 -17.53 8.44 10.40
N THR A 4 -18.13 7.98 9.31
CA THR A 4 -19.10 6.87 9.37
C THR A 4 -18.40 5.52 9.40
N ARG A 5 -17.11 5.49 9.08
CA ARG A 5 -16.25 4.32 9.14
C ARG A 5 -14.87 4.74 9.60
N GLY A 6 -14.05 3.77 9.96
CA GLY A 6 -12.68 4.03 10.36
C GLY A 6 -11.79 4.50 9.21
N PHE A 7 -10.58 4.89 9.54
CA PHE A 7 -9.60 5.34 8.55
C PHE A 7 -8.92 4.14 7.90
N ARG A 8 -8.83 4.15 6.58
CA ARG A 8 -8.21 3.08 5.80
C ARG A 8 -7.05 3.62 4.98
N LEU A 9 -5.87 3.08 5.23
CA LEU A 9 -4.64 3.42 4.49
C LEU A 9 -4.29 2.30 3.53
N GLY A 10 -4.30 2.58 2.24
CA GLY A 10 -3.74 1.68 1.25
C GLY A 10 -2.26 1.99 1.05
N VAL A 11 -1.42 0.98 1.07
CA VAL A 11 0.02 1.14 0.86
C VAL A 11 0.39 0.37 -0.40
N TYR A 12 0.90 1.09 -1.40
CA TYR A 12 1.28 0.48 -2.66
C TYR A 12 2.60 -0.26 -2.53
N ILE A 13 2.64 -1.48 -3.05
CA ILE A 13 3.89 -2.25 -3.14
C ILE A 13 4.16 -2.59 -4.59
N PHE A 14 5.43 -2.48 -4.98
CA PHE A 14 5.85 -2.71 -6.37
C PHE A 14 7.30 -3.20 -6.37
N LYS A 15 7.74 -3.69 -7.52
CA LYS A 15 9.10 -4.22 -7.66
C LYS A 15 10.14 -3.18 -7.24
N ASP A 16 11.05 -3.59 -6.35
CA ASP A 16 12.14 -2.77 -5.83
C ASP A 16 11.67 -1.57 -5.01
N ALA A 17 10.47 -1.61 -4.43
CA ALA A 17 10.02 -0.59 -3.50
C ALA A 17 10.88 -0.56 -2.24
N GLU A 18 11.11 0.64 -1.70
CA GLU A 18 11.89 0.82 -0.48
C GLU A 18 11.14 0.24 0.71
N ILE A 19 11.78 -0.68 1.44
CA ILE A 19 11.13 -1.43 2.51
C ILE A 19 10.60 -0.54 3.61
N ILE A 20 11.41 0.41 4.08
CA ILE A 20 11.01 1.28 5.18
C ILE A 20 9.79 2.11 4.81
N ASP A 21 9.73 2.55 3.55
CA ASP A 21 8.66 3.44 3.09
C ASP A 21 7.28 2.78 3.10
N TYR A 22 7.20 1.47 2.94
CA TYR A 22 5.90 0.79 3.03
C TYR A 22 5.71 0.07 4.35
N ALA A 23 6.77 -0.48 4.93
CA ALA A 23 6.68 -1.27 6.15
C ALA A 23 6.47 -0.39 7.39
N ALA A 24 7.08 0.78 7.45
CA ALA A 24 6.97 1.66 8.60
C ALA A 24 5.54 2.16 8.80
N PRO A 25 4.87 2.77 7.80
CA PRO A 25 3.48 3.20 8.00
C PRO A 25 2.54 2.02 8.24
N TYR A 26 2.76 0.90 7.57
CA TYR A 26 1.97 -0.31 7.81
C TYR A 26 2.12 -0.77 9.26
N GLY A 27 3.36 -0.77 9.76
CA GLY A 27 3.64 -1.17 11.14
C GLY A 27 3.04 -0.22 12.16
N VAL A 28 3.10 1.09 11.90
CA VAL A 28 2.48 2.08 12.78
C VAL A 28 0.99 1.84 12.90
N PHE A 29 0.30 1.60 11.79
CA PHE A 29 -1.13 1.31 11.82
C PHE A 29 -1.43 -0.02 12.52
N SER A 30 -0.56 -1.01 12.35
CA SER A 30 -0.70 -2.31 13.02
C SER A 30 -0.69 -2.16 14.54
N VAL A 31 0.18 -1.29 15.06
CA VAL A 31 0.24 -1.01 16.50
C VAL A 31 -0.95 -0.16 16.94
N ALA A 32 -1.27 0.89 16.17
CA ALA A 32 -2.35 1.80 16.51
C ALA A 32 -3.72 1.11 16.56
N ARG A 33 -3.92 0.07 15.77
CA ARG A 33 -5.16 -0.71 15.79
C ARG A 33 -5.48 -1.32 17.15
N ARG A 34 -4.45 -1.54 17.96
CA ARG A 34 -4.64 -2.08 19.32
C ARG A 34 -5.44 -1.11 20.19
N LEU A 35 -5.32 0.19 19.91
CA LEU A 35 -6.03 1.23 20.65
C LEU A 35 -7.32 1.65 19.94
N ASP A 36 -7.33 1.59 18.61
CA ASP A 36 -8.47 1.99 17.79
C ASP A 36 -8.66 0.95 16.67
N PRO A 37 -9.54 -0.04 16.88
CA PRO A 37 -9.76 -1.11 15.90
C PRO A 37 -10.33 -0.64 14.56
N GLU A 38 -10.82 0.60 14.48
CA GLU A 38 -11.33 1.15 13.23
C GLU A 38 -10.22 1.63 12.29
N LEU A 39 -8.98 1.73 12.78
CA LEU A 39 -7.86 2.00 11.91
C LEU A 39 -7.48 0.74 11.14
N ASP A 40 -7.21 0.88 9.85
CA ASP A 40 -6.80 -0.24 9.03
C ASP A 40 -5.77 0.18 8.00
N ALA A 41 -4.86 -0.74 7.69
CA ALA A 41 -3.89 -0.55 6.63
C ALA A 41 -3.77 -1.86 5.87
N PHE A 42 -3.61 -1.76 4.55
CA PHE A 42 -3.45 -2.94 3.71
C PHE A 42 -2.51 -2.65 2.56
N LEU A 43 -1.90 -3.71 2.05
CA LEU A 43 -0.95 -3.63 0.96
C LEU A 43 -1.68 -3.84 -0.36
N VAL A 44 -1.44 -2.95 -1.31
CA VAL A 44 -2.07 -2.98 -2.63
C VAL A 44 -0.98 -3.11 -3.69
N ALA A 45 -1.19 -3.98 -4.66
CA ALA A 45 -0.30 -4.14 -5.78
C ALA A 45 -1.07 -4.11 -7.09
N ASP A 46 -0.34 -4.02 -8.20
CA ASP A 46 -0.93 -4.06 -9.53
C ASP A 46 -1.70 -5.37 -9.77
N ALA A 47 -1.16 -6.47 -9.26
CA ALA A 47 -1.80 -7.79 -9.39
C ALA A 47 -1.63 -8.59 -8.11
N MET A 48 -2.49 -9.60 -7.90
CA MET A 48 -2.42 -10.47 -6.73
C MET A 48 -1.32 -11.50 -6.89
N LYS A 49 -0.08 -11.03 -6.92
CA LYS A 49 1.12 -11.85 -7.03
C LYS A 49 2.13 -11.39 -5.99
N PRO A 50 3.01 -12.28 -5.54
CA PRO A 50 4.11 -11.86 -4.67
C PRO A 50 4.94 -10.78 -5.35
N VAL A 51 5.29 -9.75 -4.60
CA VAL A 51 6.06 -8.61 -5.08
C VAL A 51 7.44 -8.66 -4.45
N GLN A 52 8.47 -8.68 -5.29
CA GLN A 52 9.84 -8.62 -4.80
C GLN A 52 10.24 -7.16 -4.62
N THR A 53 10.32 -6.74 -3.38
CA THR A 53 10.71 -5.37 -3.04
C THR A 53 12.22 -5.29 -2.87
N GLN A 54 12.71 -4.17 -2.36
CA GLN A 54 14.14 -3.93 -2.28
C GLN A 54 14.85 -5.01 -1.46
N ALA A 55 16.11 -5.26 -1.79
CA ALA A 55 16.96 -6.28 -1.14
C ALA A 55 16.39 -7.70 -1.21
N GLY A 56 15.51 -7.96 -2.17
CA GLY A 56 14.96 -9.31 -2.38
C GLY A 56 13.86 -9.72 -1.43
N LEU A 57 13.33 -8.81 -0.63
CA LEU A 57 12.23 -9.13 0.27
C LEU A 57 10.95 -9.31 -0.54
N THR A 58 10.36 -10.49 -0.44
CA THR A 58 9.11 -10.81 -1.13
C THR A 58 7.93 -10.56 -0.21
N VAL A 59 6.95 -9.82 -0.69
CA VAL A 59 5.77 -9.43 0.07
C VAL A 59 4.52 -9.78 -0.72
N HIS A 60 3.51 -10.31 -0.03
CA HIS A 60 2.23 -10.62 -0.62
C HIS A 60 1.28 -9.45 -0.43
N PRO A 61 0.64 -8.94 -1.50
CA PRO A 61 -0.37 -7.89 -1.33
C PRO A 61 -1.65 -8.46 -0.72
N ASN A 62 -2.40 -7.59 -0.06
CA ASN A 62 -3.73 -7.93 0.43
C ASN A 62 -4.77 -7.79 -0.69
N TYR A 63 -4.59 -6.81 -1.56
CA TYR A 63 -5.52 -6.48 -2.64
C TYR A 63 -4.76 -6.06 -3.89
N SER A 64 -5.43 -6.13 -5.02
CA SER A 64 -4.93 -5.57 -6.28
C SER A 64 -5.70 -4.29 -6.61
N PHE A 65 -5.32 -3.64 -7.72
CA PHE A 65 -6.05 -2.46 -8.19
C PHE A 65 -7.51 -2.75 -8.54
N ASN A 66 -7.87 -4.01 -8.69
CA ASN A 66 -9.21 -4.39 -9.12
C ASN A 66 -10.16 -4.68 -7.97
N ASP A 67 -9.65 -5.01 -6.78
CA ASP A 67 -10.49 -5.52 -5.71
C ASP A 67 -10.21 -4.89 -4.33
N GLN A 68 -9.48 -3.78 -4.30
CA GLN A 68 -9.19 -3.12 -3.03
C GLN A 68 -10.45 -2.46 -2.46
N PRO A 69 -10.56 -2.39 -1.11
CA PRO A 69 -11.65 -1.63 -0.50
C PRO A 69 -11.41 -0.13 -0.64
N ASP A 70 -12.41 0.66 -0.31
CA ASP A 70 -12.26 2.12 -0.29
C ASP A 70 -11.13 2.52 0.64
N MET A 71 -10.39 3.54 0.23
CA MET A 71 -9.25 4.05 0.98
C MET A 71 -9.45 5.52 1.30
N ASP A 72 -8.98 5.93 2.47
CA ASP A 72 -8.94 7.35 2.84
C ASP A 72 -7.63 8.00 2.38
N ALA A 73 -6.57 7.20 2.27
CA ALA A 73 -5.28 7.65 1.79
C ALA A 73 -4.58 6.51 1.06
N PHE A 74 -3.73 6.86 0.12
CA PHE A 74 -2.94 5.90 -0.66
C PHE A 74 -1.49 6.36 -0.63
N LEU A 75 -0.63 5.56 -0.02
CA LEU A 75 0.78 5.86 0.14
C LEU A 75 1.58 5.14 -0.93
N ILE A 76 2.43 5.89 -1.63
CA ILE A 76 3.33 5.34 -2.65
C ILE A 76 4.76 5.48 -2.17
N PRO A 77 5.44 4.37 -1.83
CA PRO A 77 6.82 4.44 -1.38
C PRO A 77 7.78 4.78 -2.52
N GLY A 78 8.99 5.23 -2.16
CA GLY A 78 10.06 5.39 -3.11
C GLY A 78 10.81 4.09 -3.36
N GLY A 79 11.99 4.18 -3.99
CA GLY A 79 12.85 3.04 -4.28
C GLY A 79 13.27 3.00 -5.73
N PHE A 80 14.11 2.03 -6.06
CA PHE A 80 14.64 1.92 -7.43
C PHE A 80 13.56 1.63 -8.46
N GLY A 81 12.44 1.02 -8.06
CA GLY A 81 11.34 0.74 -8.97
C GLY A 81 10.48 1.93 -9.32
N THR A 82 10.71 3.09 -8.71
CA THR A 82 9.87 4.27 -8.88
C THR A 82 9.80 4.73 -10.34
N ARG A 83 10.91 4.65 -11.06
CA ARG A 83 10.93 5.07 -12.47
C ARG A 83 9.99 4.23 -13.33
N GLN A 84 9.93 2.93 -13.09
CA GLN A 84 9.02 2.06 -13.82
C GLN A 84 7.57 2.39 -13.47
N GLU A 85 7.32 2.73 -12.20
CA GLU A 85 5.97 3.04 -11.76
C GLU A 85 5.48 4.40 -12.27
N THR A 86 6.38 5.35 -12.54
CA THR A 86 6.00 6.60 -13.18
C THR A 86 5.39 6.38 -14.56
N ASN A 87 5.76 5.29 -15.23
CA ASN A 87 5.24 4.95 -16.54
C ASN A 87 4.12 3.90 -16.48
N ASN A 88 3.70 3.51 -15.29
CA ASN A 88 2.68 2.49 -15.13
C ASN A 88 1.29 3.11 -15.30
N LYS A 89 0.68 2.86 -16.44
CA LYS A 89 -0.64 3.42 -16.75
C LYS A 89 -1.73 2.91 -15.83
N ARG A 90 -1.64 1.66 -15.38
CA ARG A 90 -2.62 1.09 -14.46
C ARG A 90 -2.59 1.81 -13.12
N LEU A 91 -1.38 2.16 -12.64
CA LEU A 91 -1.23 2.93 -11.42
C LEU A 91 -1.85 4.32 -11.56
N HIS A 92 -1.56 5.00 -12.67
CA HIS A 92 -2.11 6.34 -12.90
C HIS A 92 -3.63 6.32 -12.95
N GLN A 93 -4.21 5.33 -13.59
CA GLN A 93 -5.66 5.18 -13.64
C GLN A 93 -6.24 4.89 -12.27
N PHE A 94 -5.55 4.07 -11.49
CA PHE A 94 -6.01 3.70 -10.14
C PHE A 94 -6.06 4.91 -9.21
N ILE A 95 -5.05 5.78 -9.28
CA ILE A 95 -4.96 6.96 -8.41
C ILE A 95 -6.06 7.98 -8.72
N ARG A 96 -6.48 8.06 -9.95
CA ARG A 96 -7.55 8.99 -10.35
C ARG A 96 -8.90 8.48 -9.87
#